data_3ca8fb9a36fcaf4a2eb22bd11f9b86a7
#
_entry.id   3ca8fb9a36fcaf4a2eb22bd11f9b86a7
#
_cell.length_a   1.000
_cell.length_b   1.000
_cell.length_c   1.000
_cell.angle_alpha   90.00
_cell.angle_beta   90.00
_cell.angle_gamma   90.00
#
_symmetry.space_group_name_H-M   'P 1'
#
loop_
_entity.id
_entity.type
_entity.pdbx_description
1 polymer ?
#
loop_
_entity_poly.entity_id
_entity_poly.type
_entity_poly.pdbx_seq_one_letter_code
_entity_poly.pdbx_strand_id
1 'polypeptide(L)' 'MKNGLHAVVGDRLIVHRVHVGEPIRDAEILEVRGADGSPPFLVRWSDTGHEALVFPGPDAHVQHFEHHSTA' A
#
# COMPACT_ATOMS: atom_id res chain seq x y z
N MET A 1 -8.17 -11.19 -15.35
CA MET A 1 -7.93 -11.02 -14.86
C MET A 1 -7.83 -10.07 -14.07
N LYS A 2 -7.75 -9.71 -13.43
CA LYS A 2 -7.74 -8.88 -12.79
C LYS A 2 -6.80 -8.44 -12.31
N ASN A 3 -6.44 -7.76 -12.32
CA ASN A 3 -5.46 -7.31 -12.00
C ASN A 3 -5.37 -6.24 -11.25
N GLY A 4 -5.71 -5.69 -10.80
CA GLY A 4 -5.57 -4.54 -10.06
C GLY A 4 -5.22 -4.81 -8.67
N LEU A 5 -4.69 -3.84 -7.98
CA LEU A 5 -4.40 -3.99 -6.57
C LEU A 5 -5.66 -3.78 -5.78
N HIS A 6 -5.80 -4.57 -4.74
CA HIS A 6 -6.90 -4.40 -3.81
C HIS A 6 -6.33 -4.22 -2.43
N ALA A 7 -6.90 -3.34 -1.67
CA ALA A 7 -6.45 -3.09 -0.31
C ALA A 7 -7.61 -2.69 0.57
N VAL A 8 -7.43 -2.86 1.87
CA VAL A 8 -8.33 -2.30 2.86
C VAL A 8 -7.51 -1.47 3.81
N VAL A 9 -8.17 -0.60 4.52
CA VAL A 9 -7.49 0.25 5.50
C VAL A 9 -6.77 -0.66 6.50
N GLY A 10 -5.53 -0.34 6.75
CA GLY A 10 -4.68 -1.12 7.63
C GLY A 10 -3.73 -2.04 6.91
N ASP A 11 -3.96 -2.27 5.63
CA ASP A 11 -3.00 -3.03 4.86
C ASP A 11 -1.75 -2.20 4.61
N ARG A 12 -0.73 -2.82 4.07
CA ARG A 12 0.52 -2.14 3.83
C ARG A 12 0.86 -2.19 2.36
N LEU A 13 1.26 -1.05 1.84
CA LEU A 13 1.71 -0.96 0.46
C LEU A 13 3.22 -1.08 0.44
N ILE A 14 3.73 -1.96 -0.38
CA ILE A 14 5.17 -2.21 -0.50
C ILE A 14 5.60 -1.79 -1.89
N VAL A 15 6.54 -0.87 -1.97
CA VAL A 15 7.04 -0.39 -3.25
C VAL A 15 8.42 -0.95 -3.46
N HIS A 16 8.53 -1.79 -4.49
CA HIS A 16 9.78 -2.46 -4.77
C HIS A 16 10.66 -1.72 -5.74
N ARG A 17 10.21 -0.57 -6.32
CA ARG A 17 10.98 0.12 -7.24
C ARG A 17 12.11 0.75 -6.59
N VAL A 18 13.21 0.22 -6.64
CA VAL A 18 14.38 0.72 -5.97
C VAL A 18 15.49 0.89 -6.95
N HIS A 19 16.31 1.89 -6.70
CA HIS A 19 17.56 2.02 -7.40
C HIS A 19 18.60 1.28 -6.59
N VAL A 20 19.69 1.02 -7.21
CA VAL A 20 20.77 0.33 -6.51
C VAL A 20 21.08 1.07 -5.23
N GLY A 21 21.09 0.34 -4.14
CA GLY A 21 21.41 0.92 -2.85
C GLY A 21 20.28 1.52 -2.09
N GLU A 22 19.07 1.54 -2.66
CA GLU A 22 17.95 2.11 -1.95
C GLU A 22 17.11 1.03 -1.33
N PRO A 23 16.56 1.27 -0.15
CA PRO A 23 15.72 0.27 0.48
C PRO A 23 14.34 0.24 -0.14
N ILE A 24 13.68 -0.85 0.03
CA ILE A 24 12.28 -0.97 -0.32
C ILE A 24 11.50 -0.06 0.62
N ARG A 25 10.53 0.66 0.07
CA ARG A 25 9.71 1.54 0.88
C ARG A 25 8.38 0.89 1.15
N ASP A 26 7.82 1.21 2.29
CA ASP A 26 6.48 0.72 2.60
C ASP A 26 5.66 1.82 3.25
N ALA A 27 4.37 1.64 3.21
CA ALA A 27 3.45 2.63 3.75
C ALA A 27 2.22 1.94 4.28
N GLU A 28 1.63 2.57 5.27
CA GLU A 28 0.37 2.09 5.83
C GLU A 28 -0.77 2.68 5.01
N ILE A 29 -1.73 1.88 4.64
CA ILE A 29 -2.86 2.37 3.86
C ILE A 29 -3.89 2.93 4.81
N LEU A 30 -4.14 4.23 4.69
CA LEU A 30 -5.05 4.94 5.57
C LEU A 30 -6.45 5.03 4.99
N GLU A 31 -6.56 5.13 3.67
CA GLU A 31 -7.84 5.21 2.99
C GLU A 31 -7.73 4.56 1.64
N VAL A 32 -8.81 3.97 1.20
CA VAL A 32 -8.89 3.41 -0.13
C VAL A 32 -9.94 4.21 -0.87
N ARG A 33 -9.52 4.91 -1.91
CA ARG A 33 -10.39 5.83 -2.59
C ARG A 33 -11.07 5.24 -3.79
N GLY A 34 -10.57 4.16 -4.33
CA GLY A 34 -11.20 3.54 -5.48
C GLY A 34 -12.27 2.55 -5.05
N ALA A 35 -13.06 2.10 -5.98
CA ALA A 35 -14.11 1.14 -5.69
C ALA A 35 -13.51 -0.22 -5.42
N ASP A 36 -14.12 -0.95 -4.52
CA ASP A 36 -13.75 -2.35 -4.27
C ASP A 36 -12.30 -2.55 -3.89
N GLY A 37 -11.77 -1.60 -3.15
CA GLY A 37 -10.38 -1.75 -2.68
C GLY A 37 -9.34 -1.34 -3.68
N SER A 38 -9.73 -0.64 -4.74
CA SER A 38 -8.77 -0.28 -5.76
C SER A 38 -8.13 1.07 -5.50
N PRO A 39 -7.02 1.35 -6.15
CA PRO A 39 -6.36 2.65 -6.00
C PRO A 39 -7.23 3.78 -6.53
N PRO A 40 -6.93 4.99 -6.15
CA PRO A 40 -5.73 5.39 -5.41
C PRO A 40 -5.87 5.13 -3.92
N PHE A 41 -4.74 5.08 -3.24
CA PHE A 41 -4.72 4.87 -1.80
C PHE A 41 -4.10 6.07 -1.12
N LEU A 42 -4.68 6.49 -0.02
CA LEU A 42 -4.04 7.46 0.83
C LEU A 42 -3.18 6.68 1.81
N VAL A 43 -1.90 6.96 1.82
CA VAL A 43 -0.95 6.17 2.60
C VAL A 43 -0.08 7.08 3.45
N ARG A 44 0.48 6.50 4.49
CA ARG A 44 1.49 7.17 5.27
C ARG A 44 2.78 6.38 5.12
N TRP A 45 3.80 7.03 4.59
CA TRP A 45 5.09 6.37 4.37
C TRP A 45 5.76 6.09 5.69
N SER A 46 6.24 4.87 5.86
CA SER A 46 6.84 4.47 7.13
C SER A 46 8.14 5.19 7.43
N ASP A 47 8.89 5.53 6.40
CA ASP A 47 10.20 6.14 6.62
C ASP A 47 10.12 7.60 6.96
N THR A 48 9.13 8.33 6.49
CA THR A 48 9.06 9.75 6.74
C THR A 48 7.84 10.17 7.53
N GLY A 49 6.82 9.34 7.57
CA GLY A 49 5.57 9.72 8.21
C GLY A 49 4.69 10.62 7.38
N HIS A 50 5.09 10.92 6.15
CA HIS A 50 4.29 11.80 5.32
C HIS A 50 3.14 11.01 4.71
N GLU A 51 2.02 11.68 4.55
CA GLU A 51 0.86 11.10 3.91
C GLU A 51 0.80 11.53 2.47
N ALA A 52 0.37 10.67 1.60
CA ALA A 52 0.29 10.97 0.20
C ALA A 52 -0.77 10.11 -0.46
N LEU A 53 -1.36 10.63 -1.52
CA LEU A 53 -2.29 9.85 -2.32
C LEU A 53 -1.48 9.25 -3.45
N VAL A 54 -1.51 7.94 -3.58
CA VAL A 54 -0.65 7.26 -4.54
C VAL A 54 -1.46 6.38 -5.47
N PHE A 55 -0.93 6.25 -6.70
CA PHE A 55 -1.48 5.34 -7.69
C PHE A 55 -0.39 4.30 -7.93
N PRO A 56 -0.43 3.20 -7.20
CA PRO A 56 0.67 2.23 -7.27
C PRO A 56 0.81 1.66 -8.67
N GLY A 57 2.02 1.54 -9.11
CA GLY A 57 2.31 0.95 -10.38
C GLY A 57 2.71 -0.50 -10.25
N PRO A 58 3.27 -1.07 -11.29
CA PRO A 58 3.62 -2.50 -11.28
C PRO A 58 4.74 -2.84 -10.32
N ASP A 59 5.43 -1.83 -9.80
CA ASP A 59 6.50 -2.09 -8.86
C ASP A 59 6.02 -2.19 -7.43
N ALA A 60 4.73 -2.13 -7.21
CA ALA A 60 4.19 -2.13 -5.86
C ALA A 60 3.23 -3.29 -5.67
N HIS A 61 3.09 -3.72 -4.44
CA HIS A 61 2.05 -4.68 -4.13
C HIS A 61 1.49 -4.38 -2.74
N VAL A 62 0.34 -4.96 -2.45
CA VAL A 62 -0.32 -4.77 -1.17
C VAL A 62 -0.14 -6.03 -0.34
N GLN A 63 0.31 -5.83 0.89
CA GLN A 63 0.44 -6.91 1.82
C GLN A 63 -0.72 -6.84 2.79
N HIS A 64 -1.52 -7.87 2.82
CA HIS A 64 -2.70 -7.88 3.69
C HIS A 64 -2.32 -8.41 5.05
N PHE A 65 -2.83 -7.74 6.07
CA PHE A 65 -2.58 -8.20 7.42
C PHE A 65 -3.85 -8.82 7.90
N GLU A 66 -3.74 -10.02 8.49
CA GLU A 66 -4.85 -10.59 9.06
C GLU A 66 -5.07 -10.06 10.37
N HIS A 67 -6.16 -9.49 10.62
CA HIS A 67 -6.44 -8.92 11.89
C HIS A 67 -7.24 -9.94 12.62
N HIS A 68 -6.62 -10.89 13.21
CA HIS A 68 -7.28 -11.81 13.85
C HIS A 68 -7.69 -11.32 15.06
N SER A 69 -8.53 -11.04 15.33
CA SER A 69 -8.83 -10.62 16.43
C SER A 69 -8.97 -11.52 17.37
N THR A 70 -8.90 -12.13 17.49
CA THR A 70 -9.00 -12.84 18.18
C THR A 70 -9.03 -12.84 19.07
N ALA A 71 -9.25 -12.75 19.24
CA ALA A 71 -9.34 -12.70 19.83
C ALA A 71 -9.24 -12.85 20.23
#